data_445cf2a307334cb0ce6b4bc6b47e3d7c
#
_entry.id   445cf2a307334cb0ce6b4bc6b47e3d7c
#
_cell.length_a   1.000
_cell.length_b   1.000
_cell.length_c   1.000
_cell.angle_alpha   90.00
_cell.angle_beta   90.00
_cell.angle_gamma   90.00
#
_symmetry.space_group_name_H-M   'P 1'
#
loop_
_entity.id
_entity.type
_entity.pdbx_description
1 polymer ?
#
loop_
_entity_poly.entity_id
_entity_poly.type
_entity_poly.pdbx_seq_one_letter_code
_entity_poly.pdbx_strand_id
1 'polypeptide(L)'
;MSDELAIGVLAAARELDLRVPLDLSVLGWDDSPSARASDPALTTVSQSLHDQGRTCARLLIAATRGEIAADDLVRLAPWQLITRDSTGPPPPN
;
A
#
# COMPACT_ATOMS: atom_id res chain seq x y z
N MET A 1 -4.42 5.66 -2.08
CA MET A 1 -3.82 6.57 -1.07
C MET A 1 -2.88 5.79 -0.16
N SER A 2 -1.94 6.48 0.49
CA SER A 2 -1.05 5.78 1.43
C SER A 2 -1.83 5.21 2.61
N ASP A 3 -1.26 4.21 3.28
CA ASP A 3 -1.87 3.64 4.48
C ASP A 3 -2.11 4.69 5.57
N GLU A 4 -1.18 5.65 5.72
CA GLU A 4 -1.32 6.71 6.72
C GLU A 4 -2.54 7.60 6.45
N LEU A 5 -2.75 7.98 5.18
CA LEU A 5 -3.95 8.72 4.79
C LEU A 5 -5.20 7.88 4.97
N ALA A 6 -5.15 6.60 4.60
CA ALA A 6 -6.27 5.68 4.75
C ALA A 6 -6.69 5.53 6.22
N ILE A 7 -5.73 5.46 7.13
CA ILE A 7 -6.01 5.40 8.58
C ILE A 7 -6.71 6.69 9.05
N GLY A 8 -6.31 7.84 8.50
CA GLY A 8 -7.02 9.10 8.75
C GLY A 8 -8.47 9.06 8.26
N VAL A 9 -8.71 8.42 7.11
CA VAL A 9 -10.08 8.21 6.60
C VAL A 9 -10.88 7.30 7.53
N LEU A 10 -10.28 6.24 8.06
CA LEU A 10 -10.96 5.37 9.03
C LEU A 10 -11.38 6.15 10.29
N ALA A 11 -10.51 7.02 10.77
CA ALA A 11 -10.83 7.86 11.92
C ALA A 11 -11.97 8.83 11.62
N ALA A 12 -11.93 9.49 10.46
CA ALA A 12 -12.99 10.40 10.04
C ALA A 12 -14.32 9.68 9.84
N ALA A 13 -14.31 8.49 9.26
CA ALA A 13 -15.51 7.67 9.09
C ALA A 13 -16.16 7.37 10.44
N ARG A 14 -15.36 7.03 11.44
CA ARG A 14 -15.85 6.80 12.80
C ARG A 14 -16.50 8.03 13.40
N GLU A 15 -15.89 9.21 13.23
CA GLU A 15 -16.45 10.48 13.71
C GLU A 15 -17.77 10.82 13.02
N LEU A 16 -17.94 10.41 11.76
CA LEU A 16 -19.14 10.65 10.97
C LEU A 16 -20.18 9.53 11.07
N ASP A 17 -19.95 8.57 11.97
CA ASP A 17 -20.81 7.39 12.14
C ASP A 17 -20.98 6.55 10.86
N LEU A 18 -19.97 6.57 9.99
CA LEU A 18 -19.92 5.71 8.81
C LEU A 18 -19.25 4.39 9.16
N ARG A 19 -19.90 3.30 8.78
CA ARG A 19 -19.37 1.96 9.05
C ARG A 19 -18.45 1.52 7.92
N VAL A 20 -17.25 1.07 8.27
CA VAL A 20 -16.31 0.50 7.31
C VAL A 20 -16.24 -1.01 7.57
N PRO A 21 -16.52 -1.87 6.58
CA PRO A 21 -16.71 -1.59 5.16
C PRO A 21 -18.17 -1.42 4.71
N LEU A 22 -19.15 -1.45 5.61
CA LEU A 22 -20.57 -1.51 5.23
C LEU A 22 -21.05 -0.28 4.45
N ASP A 23 -20.68 0.90 4.92
CA ASP A 23 -21.10 2.16 4.28
C ASP A 23 -20.03 2.69 3.33
N LEU A 24 -18.75 2.38 3.61
CA LEU A 24 -17.60 2.89 2.90
C LEU A 24 -16.47 1.86 2.95
N SER A 25 -15.92 1.50 1.80
CA SER A 25 -14.69 0.73 1.73
C SER A 25 -13.48 1.66 1.68
N VAL A 26 -12.41 1.30 2.38
CA VAL A 26 -11.18 2.10 2.45
C VAL A 26 -10.00 1.21 2.04
N LEU A 27 -9.20 1.70 1.10
CA LEU A 27 -8.04 1.00 0.56
C LEU A 27 -6.80 1.87 0.72
N GLY A 28 -5.75 1.28 1.29
CA GLY A 28 -4.46 1.92 1.42
C GLY A 28 -3.46 1.48 0.36
N TRP A 29 -2.22 1.89 0.54
CA TRP A 29 -1.10 1.53 -0.31
C TRP A 29 0.17 1.52 0.54
N ASP A 30 0.93 0.47 0.53
CA ASP A 30 2.25 0.18 1.10
C ASP A 30 2.31 -1.02 2.04
N ASP A 31 1.22 -1.44 2.65
CA ASP A 31 1.19 -2.50 3.67
C ASP A 31 2.10 -2.19 4.85
N SER A 32 1.93 -1.01 5.42
CA SER A 32 2.65 -0.59 6.62
C SER A 32 2.21 -1.40 7.85
N PRO A 33 3.01 -1.45 8.92
CA PRO A 33 2.59 -2.09 10.17
C PRO A 33 1.28 -1.51 10.72
N SER A 34 1.03 -0.22 10.52
CA SER A 34 -0.22 0.44 10.93
C SER A 34 -1.45 -0.12 10.24
N ALA A 35 -1.30 -0.57 8.97
CA ALA A 35 -2.41 -1.18 8.23
C ALA A 35 -2.91 -2.45 8.89
N ARG A 36 -2.01 -3.26 9.43
CA ARG A 36 -2.35 -4.50 10.13
C ARG A 36 -2.97 -4.24 11.49
N ALA A 37 -2.54 -3.17 12.14
CA ALA A 37 -2.95 -2.83 13.50
C ALA A 37 -4.23 -1.98 13.55
N SER A 38 -4.68 -1.42 12.43
CA SER A 38 -5.89 -0.59 12.39
C SER A 38 -7.16 -1.40 12.65
N ASP A 39 -8.22 -0.70 13.06
CA ASP A 39 -9.54 -1.30 13.26
C ASP A 39 -10.59 -0.49 12.50
N PRO A 40 -11.21 -1.05 11.45
CA PRO A 40 -10.93 -2.37 10.87
C PRO A 40 -9.53 -2.47 10.28
N ALA A 41 -8.98 -3.69 10.19
CA ALA A 41 -7.69 -3.91 9.58
C ALA A 41 -7.73 -3.49 8.10
N LEU A 42 -6.73 -2.72 7.67
CA LEU A 42 -6.75 -2.02 6.39
C LEU A 42 -6.35 -2.94 5.23
N THR A 43 -7.25 -3.06 4.25
CA THR A 43 -6.92 -3.60 2.93
C THR A 43 -5.93 -2.64 2.26
N THR A 44 -4.87 -3.17 1.69
CA THR A 44 -3.80 -2.35 1.12
C THR A 44 -3.09 -3.09 -0.01
N VAL A 45 -2.17 -2.40 -0.67
CA VAL A 45 -1.31 -2.99 -1.70
C VAL A 45 0.11 -3.07 -1.16
N SER A 46 0.68 -4.28 -1.17
CA SER A 46 2.07 -4.49 -0.81
C SER A 46 2.95 -4.40 -2.06
N GLN A 47 4.03 -3.64 -1.98
CA GLN A 47 5.01 -3.48 -3.04
C GLN A 47 6.38 -4.05 -2.66
N SER A 48 6.50 -4.70 -1.50
CA SER A 48 7.78 -5.19 -1.00
C SER A 48 8.84 -4.07 -0.99
N LEU A 49 8.53 -2.97 -0.31
CA LEU A 49 9.36 -1.75 -0.32
C LEU A 49 10.81 -2.00 0.08
N HIS A 50 11.03 -2.89 1.06
CA HIS A 50 12.37 -3.25 1.49
C HIS A 50 13.17 -3.88 0.34
N ASP A 51 12.58 -4.82 -0.38
CA ASP A 51 13.23 -5.49 -1.51
C ASP A 51 13.45 -4.52 -2.67
N GLN A 52 12.51 -3.62 -2.92
CA GLN A 52 12.67 -2.57 -3.93
C GLN A 52 13.86 -1.68 -3.60
N GLY A 53 14.00 -1.25 -2.35
CA GLY A 53 15.14 -0.44 -1.91
C GLY A 53 16.46 -1.15 -2.13
N ARG A 54 16.54 -2.42 -1.78
CA ARG A 54 17.75 -3.24 -2.01
C ARG A 54 18.07 -3.36 -3.50
N THR A 55 17.07 -3.62 -4.32
CA THR A 55 17.23 -3.71 -5.77
C THR A 55 17.70 -2.39 -6.36
N CYS A 56 17.10 -1.28 -5.95
CA CYS A 56 17.51 0.06 -6.39
C CYS A 56 18.97 0.33 -6.05
N ALA A 57 19.40 0.02 -4.85
CA ALA A 57 20.79 0.23 -4.43
C ALA A 57 21.75 -0.60 -5.29
N ARG A 58 21.45 -1.86 -5.53
CA ARG A 58 22.29 -2.73 -6.36
C ARG A 58 22.39 -2.21 -7.79
N LEU A 59 21.26 -1.80 -8.38
CA LEU A 59 21.24 -1.28 -9.76
C LEU A 59 22.02 0.03 -9.88
N LEU A 60 21.88 0.93 -8.91
CA LEU A 60 22.59 2.21 -8.91
C LEU A 60 24.11 1.98 -8.79
N ILE A 61 24.53 1.09 -7.90
CA ILE A 61 25.96 0.76 -7.74
C ILE A 61 26.50 0.16 -9.05
N ALA A 62 25.76 -0.80 -9.65
CA ALA A 62 26.16 -1.41 -10.91
C ALA A 62 26.27 -0.37 -12.03
N ALA A 63 25.32 0.57 -12.11
CA ALA A 63 25.36 1.65 -13.10
C ALA A 63 26.56 2.56 -12.93
N THR A 64 26.93 2.90 -11.68
CA THR A 64 28.13 3.75 -11.42
C THR A 64 29.42 3.06 -11.79
N ARG A 65 29.45 1.73 -11.81
CA ARG A 65 30.60 0.92 -12.22
C ARG A 65 30.62 0.58 -13.72
N GLY A 66 29.62 1.07 -14.47
CA GLY A 66 29.49 0.77 -15.89
C GLY A 66 29.11 -0.68 -16.20
N GLU A 67 28.59 -1.42 -15.23
CA GLU A 67 28.22 -2.83 -15.37
C GLU A 67 26.86 -3.01 -16.06
N ILE A 68 25.99 -1.98 -16.02
CA ILE A 68 24.68 -1.97 -16.67
C ILE A 68 24.42 -0.60 -17.32
N ALA A 69 23.60 -0.59 -18.36
CA ALA A 69 23.15 0.66 -18.98
C ALA A 69 22.09 1.34 -18.15
N ALA A 70 21.97 2.68 -18.24
CA ALA A 70 20.97 3.45 -17.54
C ALA A 70 19.54 2.97 -17.84
N ASP A 71 19.27 2.54 -19.08
CA ASP A 71 17.95 2.02 -19.48
C ASP A 71 17.57 0.74 -18.74
N ASP A 72 18.54 -0.03 -18.27
CA ASP A 72 18.30 -1.25 -17.49
C ASP A 72 17.88 -0.96 -16.05
N LEU A 73 17.92 0.29 -15.62
CA LEU A 73 17.46 0.69 -14.29
C LEU A 73 15.93 0.67 -14.16
N VAL A 74 15.22 0.63 -15.27
CA VAL A 74 13.75 0.56 -15.25
C VAL A 74 13.33 -0.87 -14.92
N ARG A 75 12.68 -1.02 -13.76
CA ARG A 75 12.15 -2.30 -13.28
C ARG A 75 10.72 -2.12 -12.82
N LEU A 76 9.84 -3.04 -13.24
CA LEU A 76 8.49 -3.12 -12.69
C LEU A 76 8.54 -3.98 -11.43
N ALA A 77 8.24 -3.38 -10.31
CA ALA A 77 8.17 -4.11 -9.04
C ALA A 77 6.84 -4.87 -8.96
N PRO A 78 6.85 -6.13 -8.52
CA PRO A 78 5.61 -6.84 -8.29
C PRO A 78 4.84 -6.19 -7.14
N TRP A 79 3.51 -6.19 -7.26
CA TRP A 79 2.63 -5.73 -6.21
C TRP A 79 1.59 -6.81 -5.91
N GLN A 80 1.02 -6.76 -4.71
CA GLN A 80 0.03 -7.72 -4.28
C GLN A 80 -1.06 -7.01 -3.49
N LEU A 81 -2.31 -7.29 -3.81
CA LEU A 81 -3.44 -6.82 -3.02
C LEU A 81 -3.55 -7.66 -1.75
N ILE A 82 -3.55 -7.01 -0.61
CA ILE A 82 -3.71 -7.63 0.70
C ILE A 82 -5.10 -7.29 1.21
N THR A 83 -6.04 -8.20 1.03
CA THR A 83 -7.42 -7.99 1.45
C THR A 83 -7.54 -8.22 2.95
N ARG A 84 -8.09 -7.23 3.65
CA ARG A 84 -8.40 -7.29 5.09
C ARG A 84 -9.85 -6.89 5.32
N ASP A 85 -10.13 -6.22 6.41
CA ASP A 85 -11.51 -5.99 6.87
C ASP A 85 -12.11 -4.66 6.40
N SER A 86 -11.29 -3.75 5.83
CA SER A 86 -11.74 -2.40 5.49
C SER A 86 -12.43 -2.26 4.14
N THR A 87 -12.53 -3.35 3.37
CA THR A 87 -13.19 -3.36 2.07
C THR A 87 -14.26 -4.43 2.00
N GLY A 88 -15.33 -4.16 1.27
CA GLY A 88 -16.44 -5.07 1.12
C GLY A 88 -17.33 -4.65 -0.04
N PRO A 89 -18.45 -5.37 -0.27
CA PRO A 89 -19.35 -5.02 -1.34
C PRO A 89 -20.00 -3.65 -1.11
N PRO A 90 -20.42 -2.96 -2.18
CA PRO A 90 -21.06 -1.65 -2.04
C PRO A 90 -22.37 -1.79 -1.25
N PRO A 91 -22.79 -0.71 -0.54
CA PRO A 91 -24.07 -0.75 0.18
C PRO A 91 -25.22 -0.89 -0.81
N PRO A 92 -26.34 -1.56 -0.41
CA PRO A 92 -27.51 -1.65 -1.27
C PRO A 92 -28.14 -0.27 -1.49
N ASN A 93 -28.71 -0.07 -2.66
CA ASN A 93 -29.41 1.16 -3.02
C ASN A 93 -30.77 1.29 -2.30
#